data_204308bf2f1ad4d3780897e7f5aef7e5
#
_entry.id   204308bf2f1ad4d3780897e7f5aef7e5
#
_cell.length_a   1.000
_cell.length_b   1.000
_cell.length_c   1.000
_cell.angle_alpha   90.00
_cell.angle_beta   90.00
_cell.angle_gamma   90.00
#
_symmetry.space_group_name_H-M   'P 1'
#
loop_
_entity.id
_entity.type
_entity.pdbx_description
1 polymer ?
#
loop_
_entity_poly.entity_id
_entity_poly.type
_entity_poly.pdbx_seq_one_letter_code
_entity_poly.pdbx_strand_id
1 'polypeptide(L)'
;MQRMKLGEVSISRVIEIDRSSFPTASMLPDSTAEQIAAHHHWLKPHFFDERTGDLASRIQTYVVRTPRHTIVIDTGVGNGKTRAGAPAWHMRQSAYLDDLAAVDVTPEQVDFVLCTHLHVDHVGWNTRWKDGRWVPTFPKARYVIAGAEWEFWKYESDTGKEDSGCIADSVVPVVEAGQAVLVDSDFTVDEHLRFEPWVGHTPGHVCVRLTSSGGDAVFSGDLMHRTVQVAEPQWSSRFCYDPARARATRRAFVERHADSGTLILAGHFPHPGFIVREGSGYRFTPAA
;
A
#
# COMPACT_ATOMS: atom_id res chain seq x y z
N MET A 1 12.92 -3.65 -14.39
CA MET A 1 12.20 -3.76 -13.07
C MET A 1 12.76 -4.96 -12.31
N GLN A 2 13.02 -4.79 -11.02
CA GLN A 2 13.64 -5.87 -10.22
C GLN A 2 12.54 -6.85 -9.78
N ARG A 3 12.68 -8.11 -10.19
CA ARG A 3 11.84 -9.22 -9.70
C ARG A 3 12.55 -9.85 -8.51
N MET A 4 11.88 -9.86 -7.37
CA MET A 4 12.34 -10.55 -6.15
C MET A 4 11.77 -11.97 -6.13
N LYS A 5 12.48 -12.88 -5.49
CA LYS A 5 12.01 -14.25 -5.24
C LYS A 5 12.02 -14.56 -3.75
N LEU A 6 10.96 -15.22 -3.29
CA LEU A 6 10.84 -15.79 -1.96
C LEU A 6 10.40 -17.23 -2.12
N GLY A 7 11.35 -18.17 -2.04
CA GLY A 7 11.09 -19.56 -2.40
C GLY A 7 10.58 -19.69 -3.84
N GLU A 8 9.42 -20.28 -4.00
CA GLU A 8 8.76 -20.47 -5.30
C GLU A 8 7.90 -19.27 -5.73
N VAL A 9 7.70 -18.29 -4.84
CA VAL A 9 6.90 -17.10 -5.11
C VAL A 9 7.77 -16.00 -5.69
N SER A 10 7.27 -15.30 -6.72
CA SER A 10 7.92 -14.12 -7.28
C SER A 10 7.11 -12.86 -6.99
N ILE A 11 7.82 -11.76 -6.70
CA ILE A 11 7.25 -10.45 -6.39
C ILE A 11 7.81 -9.44 -7.37
N SER A 12 6.95 -8.69 -8.04
CA SER A 12 7.30 -7.56 -8.88
C SER A 12 6.62 -6.29 -8.39
N ARG A 13 7.13 -5.12 -8.79
CA ARG A 13 6.51 -3.83 -8.46
C ARG A 13 6.14 -3.08 -9.72
N VAL A 14 4.95 -2.48 -9.71
CA VAL A 14 4.51 -1.48 -10.69
C VAL A 14 4.44 -0.14 -9.97
N ILE A 15 5.27 0.81 -10.37
CA ILE A 15 5.38 2.12 -9.74
C ILE A 15 4.55 3.10 -10.55
N GLU A 16 3.38 3.48 -10.03
CA GLU A 16 2.52 4.45 -10.72
C GLU A 16 3.00 5.89 -10.52
N ILE A 17 3.49 6.21 -9.31
CA ILE A 17 4.04 7.52 -8.99
C ILE A 17 5.37 7.33 -8.27
N ASP A 18 6.46 7.70 -8.93
CA ASP A 18 7.82 7.54 -8.39
C ASP A 18 8.16 8.55 -7.28
N ARG A 19 7.41 9.67 -7.22
CA ARG A 19 7.56 10.70 -6.18
C ARG A 19 6.20 11.17 -5.74
N SER A 20 5.90 10.96 -4.45
CA SER A 20 4.68 11.51 -3.85
C SER A 20 4.72 13.03 -3.85
N SER A 21 3.59 13.64 -4.12
CA SER A 21 3.42 15.09 -4.11
C SER A 21 3.17 15.68 -2.71
N PHE A 22 3.11 14.84 -1.67
CA PHE A 22 2.90 15.31 -0.30
C PHE A 22 4.24 15.56 0.40
N PRO A 23 4.58 16.83 0.74
CA PRO A 23 5.75 17.14 1.54
C PRO A 23 5.73 16.42 2.88
N THR A 24 6.90 16.03 3.38
CA THR A 24 7.03 15.29 4.64
C THR A 24 6.35 16.00 5.81
N ALA A 25 6.54 17.31 5.96
CA ALA A 25 5.90 18.10 7.03
C ALA A 25 4.36 18.09 6.95
N SER A 26 3.80 18.00 5.74
CA SER A 26 2.35 17.86 5.56
C SER A 26 1.85 16.45 5.84
N MET A 27 2.65 15.43 5.48
CA MET A 27 2.32 14.02 5.70
C MET A 27 2.47 13.62 7.17
N LEU A 28 3.55 14.06 7.83
CA LEU A 28 3.92 13.74 9.21
C LEU A 28 4.00 15.02 10.03
N PRO A 29 2.87 15.60 10.46
CA PRO A 29 2.85 16.90 11.13
C PRO A 29 3.59 16.95 12.48
N ASP A 30 3.84 15.79 13.08
CA ASP A 30 4.62 15.66 14.32
C ASP A 30 6.14 15.72 14.08
N SER A 31 6.60 15.71 12.83
CA SER A 31 8.02 15.69 12.48
C SER A 31 8.60 17.10 12.27
N THR A 32 9.90 17.24 12.55
CA THR A 32 10.67 18.44 12.18
C THR A 32 11.84 18.06 11.26
N ALA A 33 12.31 19.02 10.47
CA ALA A 33 13.47 18.82 9.60
C ALA A 33 14.74 18.45 10.40
N GLU A 34 14.90 19.00 11.61
CA GLU A 34 16.02 18.69 12.50
C GLU A 34 15.97 17.24 12.99
N GLN A 35 14.79 16.77 13.41
CA GLN A 35 14.60 15.37 13.83
C GLN A 35 14.84 14.41 12.67
N ILE A 36 14.37 14.73 11.45
CA ILE A 36 14.64 13.93 10.24
C ILE A 36 16.15 13.90 9.95
N ALA A 37 16.84 15.04 10.11
CA ALA A 37 18.29 15.12 9.85
C ALA A 37 19.11 14.20 10.77
N ALA A 38 18.66 13.93 11.98
CA ALA A 38 19.31 12.99 12.89
C ALA A 38 19.38 11.55 12.31
N HIS A 39 18.47 11.22 11.38
CA HIS A 39 18.39 9.92 10.70
C HIS A 39 19.06 9.92 9.31
N HIS A 40 19.67 11.01 8.84
CA HIS A 40 20.28 11.09 7.50
C HIS A 40 21.37 10.04 7.26
N HIS A 41 22.03 9.55 8.30
CA HIS A 41 23.09 8.53 8.18
C HIS A 41 22.60 7.20 7.58
N TRP A 42 21.30 6.89 7.65
CA TRP A 42 20.71 5.72 7.01
C TRP A 42 19.59 6.06 6.01
N LEU A 43 18.96 7.24 6.12
CA LEU A 43 17.96 7.67 5.14
C LEU A 43 18.58 7.94 3.77
N LYS A 44 19.81 8.45 3.73
CA LYS A 44 20.52 8.73 2.47
C LYS A 44 21.32 7.52 2.01
N PRO A 45 21.39 7.33 0.68
CA PRO A 45 20.77 8.07 -0.42
C PRO A 45 19.37 7.56 -0.80
N HIS A 46 18.85 6.52 -0.17
CA HIS A 46 17.72 5.72 -0.66
C HIS A 46 16.34 6.29 -0.31
N PHE A 47 16.23 6.97 0.83
CA PHE A 47 14.96 7.36 1.43
C PHE A 47 14.80 8.87 1.63
N PHE A 48 15.79 9.65 1.20
CA PHE A 48 15.79 11.11 1.29
C PHE A 48 16.20 11.72 -0.07
N ASP A 49 15.37 12.62 -0.60
CA ASP A 49 15.67 13.35 -1.83
C ASP A 49 16.34 14.68 -1.47
N GLU A 50 17.66 14.76 -1.66
CA GLU A 50 18.44 15.97 -1.33
C GLU A 50 18.07 17.19 -2.17
N ARG A 51 17.44 17.02 -3.34
CA ARG A 51 17.02 18.14 -4.18
C ARG A 51 15.78 18.86 -3.62
N THR A 52 14.87 18.11 -2.99
CA THR A 52 13.63 18.66 -2.43
C THR A 52 13.73 18.89 -0.93
N GLY A 53 14.67 18.22 -0.25
CA GLY A 53 14.77 18.22 1.20
C GLY A 53 13.70 17.34 1.86
N ASP A 54 13.06 16.44 1.10
CA ASP A 54 11.94 15.62 1.55
C ASP A 54 12.31 14.14 1.63
N LEU A 55 11.54 13.40 2.43
CA LEU A 55 11.60 11.95 2.46
C LEU A 55 10.97 11.38 1.17
N ALA A 56 11.71 10.50 0.51
CA ALA A 56 11.27 9.85 -0.71
C ALA A 56 10.06 8.93 -0.45
N SER A 57 9.12 8.91 -1.38
CA SER A 57 7.90 8.11 -1.29
C SER A 57 7.34 7.82 -2.67
N ARG A 58 6.67 6.70 -2.80
CA ARG A 58 6.05 6.20 -4.04
C ARG A 58 4.58 5.88 -3.83
N ILE A 59 3.85 5.73 -4.95
CA ILE A 59 2.60 4.98 -5.00
C ILE A 59 2.85 3.82 -5.95
N GLN A 60 2.62 2.62 -5.46
CA GLN A 60 3.02 1.39 -6.14
C GLN A 60 2.07 0.23 -5.84
N THR A 61 1.98 -0.64 -6.81
CA THR A 61 1.29 -1.93 -6.75
C THR A 61 2.32 -3.03 -6.63
N TYR A 62 2.02 -4.06 -5.85
CA TYR A 62 2.80 -5.29 -5.88
C TYR A 62 2.08 -6.37 -6.67
N VAL A 63 2.83 -7.07 -7.50
CA VAL A 63 2.38 -8.24 -8.25
C VAL A 63 3.06 -9.46 -7.68
N VAL A 64 2.28 -10.38 -7.14
CA VAL A 64 2.75 -11.63 -6.54
C VAL A 64 2.31 -12.78 -7.42
N ARG A 65 3.25 -13.65 -7.80
CA ARG A 65 2.94 -14.90 -8.49
C ARG A 65 3.33 -16.07 -7.62
N THR A 66 2.33 -16.83 -7.22
CA THR A 66 2.49 -18.14 -6.61
C THR A 66 2.47 -19.22 -7.71
N PRO A 67 2.72 -20.47 -7.42
CA PRO A 67 2.56 -21.54 -8.41
C PRO A 67 1.16 -21.65 -9.02
N ARG A 68 0.12 -21.11 -8.32
CA ARG A 68 -1.28 -21.24 -8.73
C ARG A 68 -1.95 -19.93 -9.14
N HIS A 69 -1.49 -18.79 -8.60
CA HIS A 69 -2.21 -17.53 -8.74
C HIS A 69 -1.32 -16.36 -9.13
N THR A 70 -1.89 -15.45 -9.91
CA THR A 70 -1.38 -14.10 -10.13
C THR A 70 -2.20 -13.13 -9.30
N ILE A 71 -1.57 -12.45 -8.38
CA ILE A 71 -2.20 -11.64 -7.33
C ILE A 71 -1.67 -10.21 -7.43
N VAL A 72 -2.56 -9.24 -7.37
CA VAL A 72 -2.23 -7.81 -7.30
C VAL A 72 -2.57 -7.32 -5.89
N ILE A 73 -1.64 -6.61 -5.25
CA ILE A 73 -1.85 -6.01 -3.93
C ILE A 73 -1.81 -4.51 -4.07
N ASP A 74 -2.91 -3.86 -3.74
CA ASP A 74 -3.24 -2.46 -3.94
C ASP A 74 -3.08 -2.01 -5.41
N THR A 75 -3.82 -1.00 -5.82
CA THR A 75 -3.96 -0.69 -7.25
C THR A 75 -3.78 0.81 -7.57
N GLY A 76 -2.98 1.53 -6.80
CA GLY A 76 -2.63 2.91 -7.13
C GLY A 76 -3.80 3.89 -7.18
N VAL A 77 -3.59 5.02 -7.86
CA VAL A 77 -4.54 6.15 -7.94
C VAL A 77 -5.56 5.98 -9.06
N GLY A 78 -5.18 5.35 -10.17
CA GLY A 78 -6.03 5.17 -11.35
C GLY A 78 -6.01 6.35 -12.33
N ASN A 79 -6.49 6.09 -13.55
CA ASN A 79 -6.56 7.08 -14.62
C ASN A 79 -7.96 7.70 -14.76
N GLY A 80 -7.99 8.98 -15.12
CA GLY A 80 -9.19 9.71 -15.49
C GLY A 80 -10.18 9.97 -14.36
N LYS A 81 -9.74 9.84 -13.10
CA LYS A 81 -10.60 9.98 -11.93
C LYS A 81 -10.60 11.41 -11.40
N THR A 82 -11.77 11.86 -10.96
CA THR A 82 -11.92 13.16 -10.32
C THR A 82 -11.36 13.11 -8.90
N ARG A 83 -10.33 13.90 -8.62
CA ARG A 83 -9.68 14.02 -7.30
C ARG A 83 -9.44 15.49 -6.98
N ALA A 84 -10.51 16.26 -6.82
CA ALA A 84 -10.46 17.71 -6.70
C ALA A 84 -9.56 18.19 -5.54
N GLY A 85 -9.52 17.45 -4.43
CA GLY A 85 -8.66 17.74 -3.27
C GLY A 85 -7.19 17.37 -3.46
N ALA A 86 -6.82 16.68 -4.55
CA ALA A 86 -5.46 16.22 -4.84
C ALA A 86 -5.08 16.53 -6.30
N PRO A 87 -4.64 17.78 -6.61
CA PRO A 87 -4.40 18.20 -8.00
C PRO A 87 -3.45 17.31 -8.80
N ALA A 88 -2.44 16.71 -8.16
CA ALA A 88 -1.50 15.81 -8.81
C ALA A 88 -2.12 14.46 -9.24
N TRP A 89 -3.28 14.13 -8.70
CA TRP A 89 -4.02 12.89 -8.97
C TRP A 89 -5.28 13.13 -9.81
N HIS A 90 -5.77 14.40 -9.83
CA HIS A 90 -6.99 14.78 -10.55
C HIS A 90 -6.82 14.55 -12.06
N MET A 91 -7.71 13.75 -12.64
CA MET A 91 -7.73 13.38 -14.07
C MET A 91 -6.38 12.87 -14.59
N ARG A 92 -5.57 12.29 -13.69
CA ARG A 92 -4.26 11.76 -14.03
C ARG A 92 -4.33 10.73 -15.14
N GLN A 93 -3.27 10.69 -15.94
CA GLN A 93 -2.99 9.63 -16.92
C GLN A 93 -1.61 9.06 -16.62
N SER A 94 -1.54 7.76 -16.41
CA SER A 94 -0.30 7.00 -16.18
C SER A 94 -0.23 5.81 -17.11
N ALA A 95 0.96 5.25 -17.30
CA ALA A 95 1.19 4.06 -18.10
C ALA A 95 1.01 2.76 -17.30
N TYR A 96 0.22 2.77 -16.23
CA TYR A 96 0.11 1.65 -15.27
C TYR A 96 -0.14 0.30 -15.93
N LEU A 97 -1.02 0.22 -16.94
CA LEU A 97 -1.30 -1.05 -17.62
C LEU A 97 -0.13 -1.52 -18.51
N ASP A 98 0.62 -0.58 -19.11
CA ASP A 98 1.85 -0.90 -19.83
C ASP A 98 2.95 -1.35 -18.88
N ASP A 99 3.06 -0.70 -17.72
CA ASP A 99 4.00 -1.08 -16.65
C ASP A 99 3.64 -2.44 -16.04
N LEU A 100 2.35 -2.77 -15.94
CA LEU A 100 1.89 -4.10 -15.55
C LEU A 100 2.28 -5.14 -16.60
N ALA A 101 2.10 -4.83 -17.88
CA ALA A 101 2.54 -5.69 -19.00
C ALA A 101 4.07 -5.87 -19.01
N ALA A 102 4.84 -4.85 -18.62
CA ALA A 102 6.31 -4.92 -18.53
C ALA A 102 6.81 -5.85 -17.40
N VAL A 103 5.95 -6.25 -16.46
CA VAL A 103 6.22 -7.33 -15.50
C VAL A 103 5.55 -8.66 -15.90
N ASP A 104 5.22 -8.82 -17.19
CA ASP A 104 4.58 -9.99 -17.81
C ASP A 104 3.20 -10.32 -17.22
N VAL A 105 2.38 -9.33 -16.87
CA VAL A 105 1.00 -9.51 -16.40
C VAL A 105 0.03 -8.66 -17.19
N THR A 106 -1.03 -9.28 -17.71
CA THR A 106 -2.18 -8.56 -18.26
C THR A 106 -3.34 -8.58 -17.28
N PRO A 107 -4.30 -7.65 -17.37
CA PRO A 107 -5.48 -7.64 -16.51
C PRO A 107 -6.26 -8.96 -16.49
N GLU A 108 -6.30 -9.68 -17.60
CA GLU A 108 -7.03 -10.94 -17.76
C GLU A 108 -6.35 -12.14 -17.08
N GLN A 109 -5.10 -11.98 -16.65
CA GLN A 109 -4.30 -12.99 -15.96
C GLN A 109 -4.36 -12.88 -14.45
N VAL A 110 -4.96 -11.81 -13.92
CA VAL A 110 -5.04 -11.58 -12.47
C VAL A 110 -6.19 -12.39 -11.88
N ASP A 111 -5.88 -13.23 -10.90
CA ASP A 111 -6.85 -14.07 -10.17
C ASP A 111 -7.42 -13.36 -8.94
N PHE A 112 -6.58 -12.59 -8.24
CA PHE A 112 -6.97 -11.85 -7.05
C PHE A 112 -6.41 -10.42 -7.05
N VAL A 113 -7.23 -9.49 -6.57
CA VAL A 113 -6.79 -8.16 -6.11
C VAL A 113 -6.98 -8.12 -4.61
N LEU A 114 -5.93 -7.89 -3.84
CA LEU A 114 -5.99 -7.77 -2.39
C LEU A 114 -5.88 -6.30 -2.03
N CYS A 115 -6.91 -5.76 -1.37
CA CYS A 115 -6.88 -4.39 -0.88
C CYS A 115 -6.43 -4.39 0.58
N THR A 116 -5.31 -3.73 0.89
CA THR A 116 -4.87 -3.57 2.29
C THR A 116 -5.83 -2.67 3.06
N HIS A 117 -6.35 -1.65 2.39
CA HIS A 117 -7.40 -0.73 2.83
C HIS A 117 -7.99 0.00 1.62
N LEU A 118 -8.96 0.90 1.82
CA LEU A 118 -9.70 1.50 0.70
C LEU A 118 -9.43 3.00 0.49
N HIS A 119 -8.24 3.51 0.84
CA HIS A 119 -7.85 4.87 0.44
C HIS A 119 -7.64 5.00 -1.06
N VAL A 120 -7.75 6.22 -1.52
CA VAL A 120 -7.79 6.64 -2.92
C VAL A 120 -6.60 6.19 -3.78
N ASP A 121 -5.43 6.05 -3.18
CA ASP A 121 -4.17 5.66 -3.83
C ASP A 121 -3.84 4.16 -3.67
N HIS A 122 -4.80 3.37 -3.17
CA HIS A 122 -4.73 1.91 -3.07
C HIS A 122 -5.77 1.17 -3.89
N VAL A 123 -6.83 1.88 -4.35
CA VAL A 123 -7.97 1.25 -5.05
C VAL A 123 -8.21 1.80 -6.46
N GLY A 124 -7.42 2.78 -6.90
CA GLY A 124 -7.71 3.52 -8.12
C GLY A 124 -7.86 2.66 -9.37
N TRP A 125 -6.92 1.76 -9.63
CA TRP A 125 -7.00 0.82 -10.75
C TRP A 125 -7.84 -0.43 -10.45
N ASN A 126 -8.58 -0.49 -9.35
CA ASN A 126 -9.65 -1.49 -9.24
C ASN A 126 -10.62 -1.37 -10.41
N THR A 127 -10.80 -0.15 -10.93
CA THR A 127 -11.69 0.13 -12.07
C THR A 127 -11.00 0.96 -13.13
N ARG A 128 -11.46 0.82 -14.36
CA ARG A 128 -11.13 1.66 -15.52
C ARG A 128 -12.40 2.18 -16.19
N TRP A 129 -12.28 3.34 -16.85
CA TRP A 129 -13.39 3.89 -17.62
C TRP A 129 -13.54 3.15 -18.94
N LYS A 130 -14.72 2.61 -19.20
CA LYS A 130 -15.03 1.90 -20.43
C LYS A 130 -16.52 2.04 -20.76
N ASP A 131 -16.83 2.36 -22.00
CA ASP A 131 -18.22 2.42 -22.51
C ASP A 131 -19.13 3.31 -21.63
N GLY A 132 -18.62 4.46 -21.18
CA GLY A 132 -19.39 5.45 -20.40
C GLY A 132 -19.56 5.13 -18.91
N ARG A 133 -18.84 4.14 -18.36
CA ARG A 133 -18.92 3.75 -16.94
C ARG A 133 -17.60 3.21 -16.40
N TRP A 134 -17.50 3.19 -15.10
CA TRP A 134 -16.42 2.48 -14.40
C TRP A 134 -16.70 0.98 -14.39
N VAL A 135 -15.73 0.18 -14.82
CA VAL A 135 -15.79 -1.28 -14.82
C VAL A 135 -14.55 -1.87 -14.17
N PRO A 136 -14.61 -3.07 -13.58
CA PRO A 136 -13.42 -3.72 -13.02
C PRO A 136 -12.29 -3.81 -14.06
N THR A 137 -11.09 -3.40 -13.64
CA THR A 137 -9.89 -3.44 -14.47
C THR A 137 -9.45 -4.88 -14.73
N PHE A 138 -9.59 -5.74 -13.74
CA PHE A 138 -9.17 -7.13 -13.75
C PHE A 138 -10.42 -8.02 -13.89
N PRO A 139 -10.81 -8.40 -15.13
CA PRO A 139 -12.16 -8.92 -15.40
C PRO A 139 -12.44 -10.31 -14.82
N LYS A 140 -11.40 -11.06 -14.46
CA LYS A 140 -11.53 -12.40 -13.87
C LYS A 140 -11.21 -12.41 -12.37
N ALA A 141 -10.63 -11.32 -11.86
CA ALA A 141 -10.15 -11.27 -10.48
C ALA A 141 -11.28 -11.25 -9.47
N ARG A 142 -11.02 -11.84 -8.32
CA ARG A 142 -11.78 -11.64 -7.10
C ARG A 142 -11.07 -10.55 -6.28
N TYR A 143 -11.80 -9.51 -5.92
CA TYR A 143 -11.28 -8.41 -5.13
C TYR A 143 -11.56 -8.70 -3.65
N VAL A 144 -10.52 -9.06 -2.93
CA VAL A 144 -10.60 -9.45 -1.52
C VAL A 144 -10.43 -8.20 -0.65
N ILE A 145 -11.44 -7.91 0.14
CA ILE A 145 -11.55 -6.72 0.97
C ILE A 145 -11.95 -7.14 2.37
N ALA A 146 -11.29 -6.64 3.40
CA ALA A 146 -11.73 -6.84 4.78
C ALA A 146 -13.14 -6.24 4.98
N GLY A 147 -14.08 -7.03 5.51
CA GLY A 147 -15.47 -6.61 5.68
C GLY A 147 -15.61 -5.34 6.51
N ALA A 148 -14.83 -5.23 7.60
CA ALA A 148 -14.82 -4.03 8.44
C ALA A 148 -14.35 -2.76 7.70
N GLU A 149 -13.44 -2.90 6.73
CA GLU A 149 -12.98 -1.80 5.89
C GLU A 149 -14.08 -1.36 4.93
N TRP A 150 -14.74 -2.32 4.27
CA TRP A 150 -15.86 -2.02 3.39
C TRP A 150 -17.02 -1.36 4.13
N GLU A 151 -17.45 -1.89 5.28
CA GLU A 151 -18.56 -1.34 6.07
C GLU A 151 -18.29 0.11 6.50
N PHE A 152 -17.07 0.38 6.95
CA PHE A 152 -16.67 1.73 7.34
C PHE A 152 -16.72 2.70 6.15
N TRP A 153 -16.04 2.40 5.04
CA TRP A 153 -15.95 3.32 3.92
C TRP A 153 -17.27 3.46 3.16
N LYS A 154 -18.09 2.40 3.12
CA LYS A 154 -19.44 2.50 2.59
C LYS A 154 -20.27 3.49 3.40
N TYR A 155 -20.21 3.42 4.73
CA TYR A 155 -20.90 4.37 5.60
C TYR A 155 -20.39 5.81 5.40
N GLU A 156 -19.07 6.02 5.35
CA GLU A 156 -18.48 7.34 5.11
C GLU A 156 -18.90 7.92 3.74
N SER A 157 -18.96 7.08 2.71
CA SER A 157 -19.40 7.46 1.37
C SER A 157 -20.90 7.77 1.34
N ASP A 158 -21.74 6.91 1.91
CA ASP A 158 -23.22 7.10 1.95
C ASP A 158 -23.62 8.35 2.75
N THR A 159 -22.82 8.76 3.73
CA THR A 159 -23.05 9.95 4.55
C THR A 159 -22.35 11.21 4.04
N GLY A 160 -21.62 11.12 2.90
CA GLY A 160 -20.93 12.24 2.27
C GLY A 160 -19.69 12.73 3.03
N LYS A 161 -19.09 11.90 3.88
CA LYS A 161 -17.86 12.20 4.61
C LYS A 161 -16.61 11.74 3.86
N GLU A 162 -16.74 10.73 2.98
CA GLU A 162 -15.69 10.35 2.04
C GLU A 162 -15.67 11.37 0.90
N ASP A 163 -14.63 12.18 0.84
CA ASP A 163 -14.55 13.35 -0.04
C ASP A 163 -13.69 13.12 -1.31
N SER A 164 -13.00 11.99 -1.39
CA SER A 164 -12.16 11.67 -2.55
C SER A 164 -12.94 11.13 -3.74
N GLY A 165 -14.13 10.57 -3.51
CA GLY A 165 -14.98 9.90 -4.50
C GLY A 165 -14.46 8.51 -4.90
N CYS A 166 -13.42 7.99 -4.23
CA CYS A 166 -12.80 6.73 -4.64
C CYS A 166 -13.70 5.51 -4.37
N ILE A 167 -14.53 5.55 -3.34
CA ILE A 167 -15.46 4.46 -3.06
C ILE A 167 -16.45 4.31 -4.21
N ALA A 168 -17.02 5.42 -4.67
CA ALA A 168 -18.03 5.43 -5.72
C ALA A 168 -17.45 4.99 -7.09
N ASP A 169 -16.23 5.40 -7.42
CA ASP A 169 -15.65 5.14 -8.75
C ASP A 169 -14.70 3.93 -8.81
N SER A 170 -14.19 3.45 -7.67
CA SER A 170 -13.16 2.41 -7.63
C SER A 170 -13.56 1.15 -6.85
N VAL A 171 -14.54 1.21 -5.96
CA VAL A 171 -14.94 0.06 -5.14
C VAL A 171 -16.37 -0.39 -5.45
N VAL A 172 -17.35 0.52 -5.44
CA VAL A 172 -18.75 0.21 -5.72
C VAL A 172 -18.92 -0.54 -7.05
N PRO A 173 -18.28 -0.16 -8.18
CA PRO A 173 -18.45 -0.89 -9.44
C PRO A 173 -17.91 -2.33 -9.39
N VAL A 174 -16.93 -2.61 -8.54
CA VAL A 174 -16.41 -3.97 -8.30
C VAL A 174 -17.44 -4.81 -7.51
N VAL A 175 -18.07 -4.19 -6.50
CA VAL A 175 -19.14 -4.83 -5.71
C VAL A 175 -20.36 -5.12 -6.59
N GLU A 176 -20.78 -4.16 -7.41
CA GLU A 176 -21.91 -4.30 -8.36
C GLU A 176 -21.64 -5.34 -9.44
N ALA A 177 -20.38 -5.51 -9.85
CA ALA A 177 -19.98 -6.56 -10.78
C ALA A 177 -19.95 -7.97 -10.15
N GLY A 178 -20.18 -8.09 -8.84
CA GLY A 178 -20.13 -9.36 -8.12
C GLY A 178 -18.71 -9.94 -7.97
N GLN A 179 -17.68 -9.10 -8.13
CA GLN A 179 -16.28 -9.53 -8.03
C GLN A 179 -15.67 -9.28 -6.64
N ALA A 180 -16.30 -8.47 -5.79
CA ALA A 180 -15.87 -8.25 -4.42
C ALA A 180 -16.12 -9.49 -3.54
N VAL A 181 -15.13 -9.83 -2.72
CA VAL A 181 -15.18 -10.87 -1.70
C VAL A 181 -14.88 -10.22 -0.36
N LEU A 182 -15.92 -10.03 0.43
CA LEU A 182 -15.79 -9.47 1.77
C LEU A 182 -15.42 -10.58 2.75
N VAL A 183 -14.34 -10.38 3.48
CA VAL A 183 -13.74 -11.42 4.33
C VAL A 183 -13.41 -10.88 5.73
N ASP A 184 -13.14 -11.80 6.65
CA ASP A 184 -12.56 -11.46 7.94
C ASP A 184 -11.12 -10.95 7.79
N SER A 185 -10.66 -10.13 8.73
CA SER A 185 -9.36 -9.47 8.65
C SER A 185 -8.14 -10.40 8.83
N ASP A 186 -8.36 -11.69 9.10
CA ASP A 186 -7.36 -12.76 9.19
C ASP A 186 -7.50 -13.82 8.08
N PHE A 187 -8.21 -13.50 7.02
CA PHE A 187 -8.52 -14.39 5.90
C PHE A 187 -7.26 -14.96 5.22
N THR A 188 -7.29 -16.27 4.95
CA THR A 188 -6.25 -16.95 4.17
C THR A 188 -6.65 -17.01 2.71
N VAL A 189 -5.83 -16.43 1.84
CA VAL A 189 -6.06 -16.40 0.38
C VAL A 189 -5.68 -17.74 -0.25
N ASP A 190 -4.47 -18.20 0.06
CA ASP A 190 -3.97 -19.54 -0.32
C ASP A 190 -2.89 -19.99 0.68
N GLU A 191 -2.14 -21.05 0.36
CA GLU A 191 -1.07 -21.56 1.22
C GLU A 191 0.08 -20.59 1.47
N HIS A 192 0.19 -19.53 0.67
CA HIS A 192 1.26 -18.54 0.75
C HIS A 192 0.83 -17.21 1.38
N LEU A 193 -0.42 -16.76 1.12
CA LEU A 193 -0.86 -15.41 1.46
C LEU A 193 -2.06 -15.42 2.42
N ARG A 194 -1.97 -14.56 3.44
CA ARG A 194 -3.09 -14.28 4.36
C ARG A 194 -3.11 -12.82 4.79
N PHE A 195 -4.27 -12.37 5.19
CA PHE A 195 -4.44 -11.09 5.87
C PHE A 195 -3.99 -11.19 7.33
N GLU A 196 -3.44 -10.11 7.85
CA GLU A 196 -3.19 -9.89 9.27
C GLU A 196 -3.75 -8.52 9.66
N PRO A 197 -4.63 -8.42 10.68
CA PRO A 197 -5.21 -7.14 11.09
C PRO A 197 -4.17 -6.24 11.75
N TRP A 198 -3.98 -5.04 11.22
CA TRP A 198 -3.09 -4.02 11.75
C TRP A 198 -3.77 -2.66 11.65
N VAL A 199 -4.83 -2.47 12.45
CA VAL A 199 -5.77 -1.35 12.38
C VAL A 199 -5.21 -0.06 12.98
N GLY A 200 -5.80 1.08 12.60
CA GLY A 200 -5.50 2.42 13.13
C GLY A 200 -5.31 3.46 12.02
N HIS A 201 -4.62 3.10 10.93
CA HIS A 201 -4.61 3.94 9.73
C HIS A 201 -6.03 4.05 9.16
N THR A 202 -6.67 2.93 8.94
CA THR A 202 -8.13 2.81 8.80
C THR A 202 -8.66 1.75 9.77
N PRO A 203 -9.99 1.71 10.03
CA PRO A 203 -10.60 0.77 10.97
C PRO A 203 -10.46 -0.70 10.58
N GLY A 204 -10.42 -1.00 9.29
CA GLY A 204 -10.28 -2.37 8.75
C GLY A 204 -8.95 -2.64 8.06
N HIS A 205 -7.93 -1.79 8.25
CA HIS A 205 -6.62 -1.97 7.62
C HIS A 205 -5.99 -3.32 7.95
N VAL A 206 -5.50 -4.01 6.91
CA VAL A 206 -4.78 -5.27 7.01
C VAL A 206 -3.41 -5.17 6.33
N CYS A 207 -2.44 -5.91 6.86
CA CYS A 207 -1.25 -6.27 6.10
C CYS A 207 -1.49 -7.60 5.39
N VAL A 208 -0.79 -7.84 4.29
CA VAL A 208 -0.79 -9.14 3.62
C VAL A 208 0.53 -9.84 3.94
N ARG A 209 0.47 -10.94 4.69
CA ARG A 209 1.64 -11.77 4.97
C ARG A 209 1.85 -12.78 3.85
N LEU A 210 3.07 -12.90 3.37
CA LEU A 210 3.53 -13.90 2.43
C LEU A 210 4.53 -14.81 3.14
N THR A 211 4.28 -16.13 3.07
CA THR A 211 5.20 -17.16 3.58
C THR A 211 5.51 -18.15 2.46
N SER A 212 6.78 -18.46 2.26
CA SER A 212 7.24 -19.47 1.32
C SER A 212 8.51 -20.13 1.86
N SER A 213 8.94 -21.23 1.27
CA SER A 213 10.14 -21.97 1.70
C SER A 213 11.45 -21.15 1.73
N GLY A 214 11.46 -19.94 1.16
CA GLY A 214 12.60 -19.01 1.18
C GLY A 214 12.53 -17.94 2.27
N GLY A 215 11.48 -17.91 3.10
CA GLY A 215 11.31 -16.92 4.16
C GLY A 215 9.94 -16.26 4.20
N ASP A 216 9.87 -15.12 4.85
CA ASP A 216 8.67 -14.34 5.09
C ASP A 216 8.75 -12.93 4.48
N ALA A 217 7.62 -12.43 3.99
CA ALA A 217 7.45 -11.04 3.61
C ALA A 217 6.10 -10.50 4.10
N VAL A 218 6.01 -9.17 4.27
CA VAL A 218 4.77 -8.49 4.66
C VAL A 218 4.57 -7.27 3.78
N PHE A 219 3.45 -7.25 3.08
CA PHE A 219 2.94 -6.05 2.41
C PHE A 219 2.18 -5.24 3.46
N SER A 220 2.77 -4.14 3.90
CA SER A 220 2.32 -3.45 5.11
C SER A 220 1.27 -2.35 4.84
N GLY A 221 0.83 -2.18 3.59
CA GLY A 221 -0.07 -1.08 3.24
C GLY A 221 0.44 0.25 3.80
N ASP A 222 -0.44 0.98 4.47
CA ASP A 222 -0.20 2.32 5.02
C ASP A 222 0.01 2.36 6.53
N LEU A 223 0.48 1.24 7.09
CA LEU A 223 0.97 1.23 8.47
C LEU A 223 2.05 2.31 8.69
N MET A 224 2.84 2.56 7.63
CA MET A 224 3.87 3.60 7.54
C MET A 224 3.89 4.23 6.14
N HIS A 225 3.94 5.57 6.08
CA HIS A 225 3.98 6.35 4.83
C HIS A 225 5.38 6.82 4.47
N ARG A 226 6.26 6.91 5.44
CA ARG A 226 7.65 7.32 5.27
C ARG A 226 8.57 6.38 6.06
N THR A 227 9.70 6.08 5.46
CA THR A 227 10.65 5.11 6.03
C THR A 227 11.14 5.50 7.43
N VAL A 228 11.24 6.79 7.71
CA VAL A 228 11.64 7.33 9.03
C VAL A 228 10.70 6.89 10.17
N GLN A 229 9.44 6.53 9.87
CA GLN A 229 8.50 6.05 10.89
C GLN A 229 8.88 4.69 11.49
N VAL A 230 9.88 4.00 10.92
CA VAL A 230 10.51 2.85 11.57
C VAL A 230 11.29 3.28 12.81
N ALA A 231 12.04 4.38 12.73
CA ALA A 231 12.76 4.96 13.86
C ALA A 231 11.85 5.76 14.79
N GLU A 232 10.84 6.42 14.21
CA GLU A 232 9.93 7.33 14.91
C GLU A 232 8.47 6.83 14.80
N PRO A 233 8.14 5.66 15.39
CA PRO A 233 6.82 5.05 15.25
C PRO A 233 5.68 5.86 15.87
N GLN A 234 6.01 6.88 16.70
CA GLN A 234 5.05 7.83 17.27
C GLN A 234 4.57 8.90 16.28
N TRP A 235 5.26 9.13 15.15
CA TRP A 235 4.79 10.10 14.16
C TRP A 235 3.67 9.50 13.33
N SER A 236 2.47 10.06 13.44
CA SER A 236 1.32 9.62 12.66
C SER A 236 1.19 10.42 11.38
N SER A 237 0.79 9.74 10.32
CA SER A 237 0.28 10.42 9.12
C SER A 237 -0.99 11.19 9.48
N ARG A 238 -1.16 12.36 8.85
CA ARG A 238 -2.40 13.14 8.92
C ARG A 238 -3.63 12.37 8.42
N PHE A 239 -3.42 11.32 7.66
CA PHE A 239 -4.47 10.48 7.08
C PHE A 239 -4.88 9.29 7.95
N CYS A 240 -4.27 9.13 9.14
CA CYS A 240 -4.70 8.09 10.07
C CYS A 240 -6.06 8.44 10.68
N TYR A 241 -7.03 7.53 10.56
CA TYR A 241 -8.36 7.67 11.16
C TYR A 241 -8.29 7.72 12.70
N ASP A 242 -7.51 6.82 13.29
CA ASP A 242 -7.20 6.82 14.73
C ASP A 242 -5.67 6.92 14.92
N PRO A 243 -5.13 8.15 15.10
CA PRO A 243 -3.70 8.34 15.26
C PRO A 243 -3.11 7.64 16.50
N ALA A 244 -3.86 7.52 17.59
CA ALA A 244 -3.38 6.86 18.81
C ALA A 244 -3.25 5.36 18.59
N ARG A 245 -4.25 4.75 17.99
CA ARG A 245 -4.22 3.33 17.60
C ARG A 245 -3.13 3.06 16.56
N ALA A 246 -3.01 3.90 15.53
CA ALA A 246 -1.98 3.78 14.50
C ALA A 246 -0.56 3.80 15.08
N ARG A 247 -0.29 4.66 16.06
CA ARG A 247 1.00 4.71 16.77
C ARG A 247 1.29 3.42 17.53
N ALA A 248 0.30 2.92 18.29
CA ALA A 248 0.44 1.67 19.04
C ALA A 248 0.67 0.48 18.10
N THR A 249 -0.12 0.38 17.05
CA THR A 249 -0.04 -0.65 16.01
C THR A 249 1.31 -0.62 15.30
N ARG A 250 1.78 0.57 14.89
CA ARG A 250 3.08 0.75 14.23
C ARG A 250 4.25 0.33 15.12
N ARG A 251 4.22 0.73 16.40
CA ARG A 251 5.24 0.32 17.37
C ARG A 251 5.30 -1.20 17.50
N ALA A 252 4.15 -1.85 17.71
CA ALA A 252 4.09 -3.30 17.81
C ALA A 252 4.59 -4.00 16.54
N PHE A 253 4.28 -3.44 15.35
CA PHE A 253 4.77 -3.96 14.08
C PHE A 253 6.29 -3.85 13.96
N VAL A 254 6.86 -2.69 14.27
CA VAL A 254 8.32 -2.47 14.24
C VAL A 254 9.02 -3.42 15.21
N GLU A 255 8.53 -3.53 16.44
CA GLU A 255 9.07 -4.44 17.47
C GLU A 255 9.03 -5.91 17.03
N ARG A 256 7.91 -6.34 16.43
CA ARG A 256 7.71 -7.72 15.93
C ARG A 256 8.68 -8.09 14.80
N HIS A 257 8.97 -7.13 13.92
CA HIS A 257 9.73 -7.40 12.70
C HIS A 257 11.20 -6.98 12.78
N ALA A 258 11.64 -6.35 13.88
CA ALA A 258 13.03 -5.99 14.09
C ALA A 258 13.91 -7.25 14.17
N ASP A 259 14.94 -7.30 13.31
CA ASP A 259 15.92 -8.40 13.19
C ASP A 259 15.28 -9.79 12.87
N SER A 260 14.01 -9.81 12.43
CA SER A 260 13.30 -11.06 12.13
C SER A 260 13.68 -11.68 10.79
N GLY A 261 14.34 -10.92 9.91
CA GLY A 261 14.58 -11.33 8.52
C GLY A 261 13.33 -11.23 7.62
N THR A 262 12.19 -10.76 8.14
CA THR A 262 10.98 -10.54 7.33
C THR A 262 11.18 -9.38 6.36
N LEU A 263 10.96 -9.62 5.07
CA LEU A 263 10.99 -8.57 4.05
C LEU A 263 9.74 -7.68 4.15
N ILE A 264 9.93 -6.38 4.35
CA ILE A 264 8.84 -5.40 4.43
C ILE A 264 8.66 -4.72 3.06
N LEU A 265 7.44 -4.78 2.57
CA LEU A 265 6.98 -4.25 1.28
C LEU A 265 5.86 -3.23 1.56
N ALA A 266 6.24 -2.00 1.90
CA ALA A 266 5.27 -0.95 2.23
C ALA A 266 4.67 -0.30 0.98
N GLY A 267 3.43 0.20 1.09
CA GLY A 267 2.74 0.88 -0.01
C GLY A 267 3.51 2.07 -0.55
N HIS A 268 4.20 2.79 0.34
CA HIS A 268 4.85 4.06 0.00
C HIS A 268 6.38 4.08 0.08
N PHE A 269 7.03 3.04 0.55
CA PHE A 269 8.49 3.06 0.66
C PHE A 269 9.16 2.93 -0.73
N PRO A 270 10.22 3.71 -1.01
CA PRO A 270 10.93 3.64 -2.28
C PRO A 270 11.55 2.27 -2.56
N HIS A 271 11.93 1.57 -1.50
CA HIS A 271 12.57 0.26 -1.57
C HIS A 271 11.96 -0.71 -0.56
N PRO A 272 11.77 -1.98 -0.91
CA PRO A 272 11.59 -3.04 0.07
C PRO A 272 12.82 -3.16 0.97
N GLY A 273 12.67 -3.74 2.15
CA GLY A 273 13.80 -3.90 3.04
C GLY A 273 13.45 -4.53 4.38
N PHE A 274 14.32 -4.33 5.35
CA PHE A 274 14.25 -4.98 6.65
C PHE A 274 14.26 -3.94 7.76
N ILE A 275 13.55 -4.24 8.83
CA ILE A 275 13.63 -3.48 10.08
C ILE A 275 14.74 -4.09 10.92
N VAL A 276 15.70 -3.28 11.33
CA VAL A 276 16.82 -3.72 12.15
C VAL A 276 16.97 -2.84 13.39
N ARG A 277 17.46 -3.39 14.48
CA ARG A 277 17.77 -2.62 15.69
C ARG A 277 18.98 -1.73 15.48
N GLU A 278 18.95 -0.54 16.03
CA GLU A 278 20.07 0.41 16.03
C GLU A 278 20.09 1.14 17.39
N GLY A 279 21.07 0.80 18.24
CA GLY A 279 21.12 1.31 19.60
C GLY A 279 19.86 0.93 20.39
N SER A 280 19.16 1.93 20.94
CA SER A 280 17.87 1.76 21.63
C SER A 280 16.66 1.88 20.69
N GLY A 281 16.88 2.15 19.40
CA GLY A 281 15.84 2.37 18.40
C GLY A 281 15.88 1.36 17.26
N TYR A 282 15.38 1.82 16.11
CA TYR A 282 15.26 1.01 14.90
C TYR A 282 15.61 1.83 13.65
N ARG A 283 16.05 1.16 12.62
CA ARG A 283 16.17 1.75 11.28
C ARG A 283 15.68 0.78 10.22
N PHE A 284 15.49 1.30 9.03
CA PHE A 284 15.15 0.49 7.86
C PHE A 284 16.38 0.34 6.95
N THR A 285 16.63 -0.89 6.52
CA THR A 285 17.72 -1.20 5.58
C THR A 285 17.11 -1.71 4.28
N PRO A 286 17.44 -1.11 3.11
CA PRO A 286 16.92 -1.60 1.84
C PRO A 286 17.41 -3.02 1.57
N ALA A 287 16.54 -3.82 0.96
CA ALA A 287 16.96 -5.10 0.38
C ALA A 287 17.90 -4.84 -0.81
N ALA A 288 18.93 -5.68 -0.96
CA ALA A 288 19.92 -5.57 -2.02
C ALA A 288 19.34 -5.79 -3.42
#